data_8faa1f0a1f63afebc69683870fa6af3c
#
_entry.id   8faa1f0a1f63afebc69683870fa6af3c
#
_cell.length_a   1.000
_cell.length_b   1.000
_cell.length_c   1.000
_cell.angle_alpha   90.00
_cell.angle_beta   90.00
_cell.angle_gamma   90.00
#
_symmetry.space_group_name_H-M   'P 1'
#
loop_
_entity.id
_entity.type
_entity.pdbx_description
1 polymer ?
#
loop_
_entity_poly.entity_id
_entity_poly.type
_entity_poly.pdbx_seq_one_letter_code
_entity_poly.pdbx_strand_id
1 'polypeptide(L)'
;EFIKVRNHFGLSRLSQIAALAAVQDQAHLNNVQQQVRVSLQRIQQIALDNQLKPLPTAANFLTIDCGRDGDYAIAVMKGLIERGVFVRMPGVSPLNRCIRITAGLPGELDFLEETLPEVLKSI
;
A
#
# COMPACT_ATOMS: atom_id res chain seq x y z
N GLU A 1 23.05 -21.53 -17.98
CA GLU A 1 23.54 -20.17 -18.17
C GLU A 1 23.20 -19.24 -16.97
N PHE A 2 21.96 -19.26 -16.42
CA PHE A 2 21.59 -18.45 -15.23
C PHE A 2 22.42 -18.71 -13.98
N ILE A 3 22.91 -19.94 -13.80
CA ILE A 3 23.77 -20.31 -12.67
C ILE A 3 25.06 -19.52 -12.65
N LYS A 4 25.59 -19.08 -13.80
CA LYS A 4 26.85 -18.32 -13.93
C LYS A 4 26.75 -16.88 -13.45
N VAL A 5 25.55 -16.30 -13.46
CA VAL A 5 25.30 -14.89 -13.13
C VAL A 5 24.49 -14.68 -11.85
N ARG A 6 24.01 -15.76 -11.22
CA ARG A 6 23.26 -15.66 -9.97
C ARG A 6 24.17 -15.28 -8.80
N ASN A 7 23.59 -14.63 -7.82
CA ASN A 7 24.28 -14.25 -6.60
C ASN A 7 24.82 -15.47 -5.84
N HIS A 8 25.89 -15.31 -5.08
CA HIS A 8 26.62 -16.37 -4.34
C HIS A 8 25.72 -17.16 -3.38
N PHE A 9 24.71 -16.51 -2.80
CA PHE A 9 23.78 -17.13 -1.88
C PHE A 9 22.63 -17.79 -2.65
N GLY A 10 22.75 -19.10 -2.85
CA GLY A 10 21.64 -19.88 -3.42
C GLY A 10 20.44 -19.94 -2.47
N LEU A 11 19.25 -20.14 -3.04
CA LEU A 11 18.06 -20.44 -2.26
C LEU A 11 18.25 -21.76 -1.51
N SER A 12 17.92 -21.78 -0.21
CA SER A 12 17.95 -23.00 0.59
C SER A 12 16.93 -24.03 0.04
N ARG A 13 17.14 -25.30 0.36
CA ARG A 13 16.17 -26.35 -0.02
C ARG A 13 14.79 -26.10 0.57
N LEU A 14 14.72 -25.61 1.81
CA LEU A 14 13.45 -25.25 2.45
C LEU A 14 12.74 -24.12 1.70
N SER A 15 13.46 -23.07 1.31
CA SER A 15 12.89 -21.96 0.51
C SER A 15 12.38 -22.44 -0.84
N GLN A 16 13.07 -23.40 -1.49
CA GLN A 16 12.64 -23.96 -2.78
C GLN A 16 11.35 -24.79 -2.63
N ILE A 17 11.26 -25.63 -1.60
CA ILE A 17 10.07 -26.44 -1.32
C ILE A 17 8.89 -25.52 -0.96
N ALA A 18 9.10 -24.54 -0.10
CA ALA A 18 8.06 -23.57 0.27
C ALA A 18 7.58 -22.75 -0.93
N ALA A 19 8.48 -22.29 -1.77
CA ALA A 19 8.13 -21.56 -2.99
C ALA A 19 7.32 -22.42 -3.96
N LEU A 20 7.70 -23.68 -4.15
CA LEU A 20 6.96 -24.63 -5.00
C LEU A 20 5.54 -24.86 -4.47
N ALA A 21 5.40 -25.12 -3.17
CA ALA A 21 4.10 -25.29 -2.53
C ALA A 21 3.22 -24.03 -2.67
N ALA A 22 3.79 -22.84 -2.44
CA ALA A 22 3.08 -21.57 -2.57
C ALA A 22 2.61 -21.29 -4.01
N VAL A 23 3.44 -21.59 -5.00
CA VAL A 23 3.08 -21.44 -6.43
C VAL A 23 1.98 -22.41 -6.85
N GLN A 24 1.92 -23.60 -6.25
CA GLN A 24 0.91 -24.61 -6.53
C GLN A 24 -0.44 -24.32 -5.83
N ASP A 25 -0.45 -23.54 -4.77
CA ASP A 25 -1.67 -23.15 -4.03
C ASP A 25 -2.42 -22.02 -4.74
N GLN A 26 -3.04 -22.34 -5.86
CA GLN A 26 -3.80 -21.39 -6.66
C GLN A 26 -5.08 -20.91 -5.95
N ALA A 27 -5.65 -21.73 -5.06
CA ALA A 27 -6.83 -21.34 -4.29
C ALA A 27 -6.49 -20.20 -3.33
N HIS A 28 -5.37 -20.32 -2.59
CA HIS A 28 -4.88 -19.26 -1.72
C HIS A 28 -4.53 -18.00 -2.52
N LEU A 29 -3.82 -18.11 -3.62
CA LEU A 29 -3.47 -16.99 -4.48
C LEU A 29 -4.70 -16.19 -4.94
N ASN A 30 -5.72 -16.89 -5.44
CA ASN A 30 -6.96 -16.27 -5.90
C ASN A 30 -7.70 -15.56 -4.75
N ASN A 31 -7.74 -16.16 -3.57
CA ASN A 31 -8.35 -15.57 -2.38
C ASN A 31 -7.61 -14.28 -1.95
N VAL A 32 -6.28 -14.33 -1.87
CA VAL A 32 -5.47 -13.15 -1.53
C VAL A 32 -5.64 -12.03 -2.55
N GLN A 33 -5.64 -12.35 -3.84
CA GLN A 33 -5.88 -11.35 -4.89
C GLN A 33 -7.26 -10.69 -4.75
N GLN A 34 -8.28 -11.47 -4.41
CA GLN A 34 -9.63 -10.92 -4.17
C GLN A 34 -9.66 -10.00 -2.94
N GLN A 35 -9.04 -10.41 -1.84
CA GLN A 35 -8.94 -9.57 -0.63
C GLN A 35 -8.20 -8.26 -0.91
N VAL A 36 -7.10 -8.30 -1.66
CA VAL A 36 -6.35 -7.09 -2.06
C VAL A 36 -7.24 -6.16 -2.90
N ARG A 37 -8.00 -6.69 -3.86
CA ARG A 37 -8.92 -5.86 -4.68
C ARG A 37 -9.97 -5.17 -3.82
N VAL A 38 -10.62 -5.91 -2.91
CA VAL A 38 -11.64 -5.35 -2.00
C VAL A 38 -11.02 -4.27 -1.10
N SER A 39 -9.84 -4.53 -0.54
CA SER A 39 -9.12 -3.58 0.29
C SER A 39 -8.78 -2.29 -0.48
N LEU A 40 -8.25 -2.40 -1.69
CA LEU A 40 -7.91 -1.25 -2.53
C LEU A 40 -9.15 -0.42 -2.92
N GLN A 41 -10.27 -1.08 -3.23
CA GLN A 41 -11.54 -0.39 -3.50
C GLN A 41 -12.01 0.42 -2.28
N ARG A 42 -11.86 -0.14 -1.07
CA ARG A 42 -12.22 0.57 0.16
C ARG A 42 -11.28 1.76 0.40
N ILE A 43 -9.96 1.58 0.25
CA ILE A 43 -8.99 2.69 0.37
C ILE A 43 -9.31 3.79 -0.65
N GLN A 44 -9.68 3.42 -1.87
CA GLN A 44 -10.10 4.36 -2.90
C GLN A 44 -11.34 5.16 -2.46
N GLN A 45 -12.34 4.49 -1.89
CA GLN A 45 -13.55 5.16 -1.39
C GLN A 45 -13.22 6.11 -0.23
N ILE A 46 -12.42 5.65 0.76
CA ILE A 46 -11.96 6.49 1.87
C ILE A 46 -11.25 7.76 1.34
N ALA A 47 -10.41 7.64 0.33
CA ALA A 47 -9.73 8.79 -0.27
C ALA A 47 -10.74 9.77 -0.91
N LEU A 48 -11.70 9.27 -1.69
CA LEU A 48 -12.72 10.09 -2.35
C LEU A 48 -13.63 10.80 -1.35
N ASP A 49 -14.05 10.13 -0.30
CA ASP A 49 -14.91 10.71 0.76
C ASP A 49 -14.19 11.85 1.50
N ASN A 50 -12.86 11.82 1.50
CA ASN A 50 -12.01 12.87 2.06
C ASN A 50 -11.49 13.87 1.00
N GLN A 51 -12.08 13.91 -0.20
CA GLN A 51 -11.75 14.83 -1.29
C GLN A 51 -10.30 14.70 -1.79
N LEU A 52 -9.65 13.58 -1.55
CA LEU A 52 -8.35 13.23 -2.09
C LEU A 52 -8.52 12.50 -3.44
N LYS A 53 -7.48 12.49 -4.27
CA LYS A 53 -7.55 11.90 -5.60
C LYS A 53 -6.76 10.59 -5.68
N PRO A 54 -7.40 9.43 -5.65
CA PRO A 54 -6.74 8.15 -5.88
C PRO A 54 -6.25 8.03 -7.33
N LEU A 55 -5.06 7.49 -7.54
CA LEU A 55 -4.50 7.21 -8.85
C LEU A 55 -4.76 5.74 -9.24
N PRO A 56 -4.88 5.42 -10.54
CA PRO A 56 -5.05 4.05 -10.99
C PRO A 56 -3.90 3.15 -10.48
N THR A 57 -4.23 1.92 -10.09
CA THR A 57 -3.24 0.94 -9.62
C THR A 57 -3.50 -0.46 -10.16
N ALA A 58 -2.42 -1.20 -10.38
CA ALA A 58 -2.42 -2.64 -10.64
C ALA A 58 -1.53 -3.39 -9.62
N ALA A 59 -1.13 -2.69 -8.54
CA ALA A 59 -0.29 -3.23 -7.47
C ALA A 59 -1.15 -3.54 -6.22
N ASN A 60 -0.49 -3.94 -5.14
CA ASN A 60 -1.12 -4.15 -3.83
C ASN A 60 -1.15 -2.90 -2.95
N PHE A 61 -1.01 -1.73 -3.54
CA PHE A 61 -1.10 -0.43 -2.87
C PHE A 61 -1.79 0.60 -3.76
N LEU A 62 -2.32 1.63 -3.15
CA LEU A 62 -2.90 2.79 -3.82
C LEU A 62 -2.04 4.02 -3.56
N THR A 63 -1.77 4.80 -4.60
CA THR A 63 -1.19 6.13 -4.51
C THR A 63 -2.32 7.15 -4.53
N ILE A 64 -2.30 8.08 -3.59
CA ILE A 64 -3.34 9.09 -3.40
C ILE A 64 -2.70 10.47 -3.49
N ASP A 65 -3.12 11.26 -4.45
CA ASP A 65 -2.72 12.66 -4.57
C ASP A 65 -3.47 13.49 -3.50
N CYS A 66 -2.73 14.17 -2.65
CA CYS A 66 -3.27 14.98 -1.56
C CYS A 66 -3.83 16.34 -2.04
N GLY A 67 -3.77 16.64 -3.33
CA GLY A 67 -4.40 17.80 -3.94
C GLY A 67 -3.64 19.12 -3.77
N ARG A 68 -2.57 19.16 -2.95
CA ARG A 68 -1.73 20.32 -2.67
C ARG A 68 -0.25 19.99 -2.98
N ASP A 69 0.67 20.68 -2.37
CA ASP A 69 2.12 20.49 -2.56
C ASP A 69 2.71 19.32 -1.75
N GLY A 70 4.03 19.15 -1.85
CA GLY A 70 4.76 18.11 -1.15
C GLY A 70 4.81 18.32 0.37
N ASP A 71 4.85 19.56 0.82
CA ASP A 71 4.89 19.88 2.27
C ASP A 71 3.57 19.48 2.93
N TYR A 72 2.46 19.73 2.26
CA TYR A 72 1.15 19.26 2.71
C TYR A 72 1.08 17.72 2.77
N ALA A 73 1.56 17.03 1.75
CA ALA A 73 1.58 15.57 1.76
C ALA A 73 2.48 15.00 2.87
N ILE A 74 3.60 15.69 3.20
CA ILE A 74 4.45 15.36 4.35
C ILE A 74 3.68 15.57 5.66
N ALA A 75 2.91 16.64 5.80
CA ALA A 75 2.09 16.88 6.98
C ALA A 75 1.02 15.80 7.15
N VAL A 76 0.31 15.42 6.07
CA VAL A 76 -0.64 14.30 6.08
C VAL A 76 0.04 13.01 6.52
N MET A 77 1.18 12.65 5.92
CA MET A 77 1.93 11.45 6.29
C MET A 77 2.32 11.45 7.77
N LYS A 78 2.88 12.56 8.26
CA LYS A 78 3.29 12.68 9.68
C LYS A 78 2.10 12.55 10.61
N GLY A 79 1.01 13.24 10.34
CA GLY A 79 -0.21 13.18 11.15
C GLY A 79 -0.83 11.78 11.22
N LEU A 80 -0.75 10.99 10.13
CA LEU A 80 -1.15 9.59 10.09
C LEU A 80 -0.21 8.70 10.93
N ILE A 81 1.11 8.88 10.78
CA ILE A 81 2.11 8.11 11.54
C ILE A 81 1.99 8.37 13.04
N GLU A 82 1.82 9.60 13.46
CA GLU A 82 1.62 9.98 14.87
C GLU A 82 0.38 9.33 15.50
N ARG A 83 -0.60 8.99 14.68
CA ARG A 83 -1.82 8.26 15.10
C ARG A 83 -1.75 6.76 14.86
N GLY A 84 -0.58 6.22 14.51
CA GLY A 84 -0.36 4.78 14.32
C GLY A 84 -0.69 4.23 12.93
N VAL A 85 -1.02 5.09 11.96
CA VAL A 85 -1.25 4.68 10.56
C VAL A 85 0.03 4.88 9.75
N PHE A 86 0.72 3.78 9.44
CA PHE A 86 1.95 3.85 8.66
C PHE A 86 1.66 3.95 7.17
N VAL A 87 2.08 5.05 6.55
CA VAL A 87 1.99 5.30 5.11
C VAL A 87 3.35 5.69 4.55
N ARG A 88 3.52 5.61 3.24
CA ARG A 88 4.73 6.03 2.53
C ARG A 88 4.46 7.18 1.58
N MET A 89 5.54 7.85 1.15
CA MET A 89 5.52 8.83 0.07
C MET A 89 6.51 8.41 -1.01
N PRO A 90 6.19 8.60 -2.31
CA PRO A 90 7.15 8.41 -3.40
C PRO A 90 8.35 9.37 -3.32
N GLY A 91 8.16 10.59 -2.79
CA GLY A 91 9.23 11.56 -2.52
C GLY A 91 9.84 12.25 -3.74
N VAL A 92 9.45 11.88 -4.96
CA VAL A 92 10.00 12.41 -6.22
C VAL A 92 8.90 13.10 -7.02
N SER A 93 9.17 14.30 -7.53
CA SER A 93 8.25 15.05 -8.41
C SER A 93 7.91 14.23 -9.68
N PRO A 94 6.64 14.23 -10.14
CA PRO A 94 5.47 14.95 -9.61
C PRO A 94 4.72 14.24 -8.48
N LEU A 95 5.18 13.06 -8.02
CA LEU A 95 4.50 12.24 -7.02
C LEU A 95 4.85 12.61 -5.57
N ASN A 96 5.71 13.62 -5.36
CA ASN A 96 6.06 14.12 -4.03
C ASN A 96 4.87 14.73 -3.25
N ARG A 97 3.75 14.98 -3.93
CA ARG A 97 2.48 15.46 -3.35
C ARG A 97 1.50 14.33 -3.01
N CYS A 98 1.95 13.08 -3.12
CA CYS A 98 1.14 11.90 -2.92
C CYS A 98 1.58 11.11 -1.70
N ILE A 99 0.62 10.45 -1.05
CA ILE A 99 0.86 9.36 -0.10
C ILE A 99 0.55 8.02 -0.75
N ARG A 100 1.13 6.94 -0.21
CA ARG A 100 0.93 5.57 -0.69
C ARG A 100 0.48 4.68 0.44
N ILE A 101 -0.67 4.03 0.28
CA ILE A 101 -1.28 3.15 1.26
C ILE A 101 -1.34 1.73 0.68
N THR A 102 -0.83 0.76 1.43
CA THR A 102 -0.88 -0.66 1.05
C THR A 102 -2.23 -1.26 1.44
N ALA A 103 -2.70 -2.24 0.67
CA ALA A 103 -3.87 -3.03 1.02
C ALA A 103 -3.72 -3.60 2.44
N GLY A 104 -4.74 -3.44 3.27
CA GLY A 104 -4.77 -3.84 4.67
C GLY A 104 -5.96 -4.75 4.98
N LEU A 105 -6.01 -5.26 6.20
CA LEU A 105 -7.13 -6.03 6.74
C LEU A 105 -8.34 -5.12 7.04
N PRO A 106 -9.57 -5.65 7.11
CA PRO A 106 -10.76 -4.83 7.35
C PRO A 106 -10.65 -3.89 8.55
N GLY A 107 -10.19 -4.38 9.70
CA GLY A 107 -10.03 -3.54 10.90
C GLY A 107 -8.95 -2.46 10.79
N GLU A 108 -7.91 -2.68 9.97
CA GLU A 108 -6.92 -1.64 9.67
C GLU A 108 -7.52 -0.55 8.79
N LEU A 109 -8.44 -0.91 7.89
CA LEU A 109 -9.17 0.04 7.04
C LEU A 109 -10.23 0.81 7.82
N ASP A 110 -10.89 0.18 8.82
CA ASP A 110 -11.77 0.87 9.76
C ASP A 110 -11.00 2.00 10.46
N PHE A 111 -9.82 1.66 10.98
CA PHE A 111 -8.95 2.62 11.65
C PHE A 111 -8.46 3.76 10.73
N LEU A 112 -8.12 3.43 9.49
CA LEU A 112 -7.74 4.45 8.49
C LEU A 112 -8.92 5.39 8.19
N GLU A 113 -10.13 4.85 8.04
CA GLU A 113 -11.36 5.60 7.73
C GLU A 113 -11.72 6.60 8.83
N GLU A 114 -11.49 6.23 10.10
CA GLU A 114 -11.66 7.13 11.24
C GLU A 114 -10.55 8.17 11.34
N THR A 115 -9.28 7.75 11.13
CA THR A 115 -8.10 8.57 11.40
C THR A 115 -7.83 9.62 10.31
N LEU A 116 -8.03 9.29 9.03
CA LEU A 116 -7.67 10.17 7.92
C LEU A 116 -8.40 11.52 7.97
N PRO A 117 -9.74 11.60 8.17
CA PRO A 117 -10.43 12.89 8.24
C PRO A 117 -10.00 13.74 9.44
N GLU A 118 -9.60 13.13 10.57
CA GLU A 118 -9.08 13.86 11.72
C GLU A 118 -7.74 14.53 11.41
N VAL A 119 -6.86 13.79 10.74
CA VAL A 119 -5.57 14.33 10.30
C VAL A 119 -5.78 15.49 9.34
N LEU A 120 -6.62 15.34 8.32
CA LEU A 120 -6.88 16.38 7.32
C LEU A 120 -7.49 17.66 7.89
N LYS A 121 -8.23 17.55 9.00
CA LYS A 121 -8.79 18.72 9.72
C LYS A 121 -7.75 19.44 10.60
N SER A 122 -6.68 18.74 10.97
CA SER A 122 -5.67 19.28 11.93
C SER A 122 -4.50 19.99 11.26
N ILE A 123 -4.42 20.01 9.91
CA ILE A 123 -3.29 20.56 9.12
C ILE A 123 -3.69 21.68 8.15
#